data_17d83dbec8012a3d9ea30dcb947954a5
#
_entry.id   17d83dbec8012a3d9ea30dcb947954a5
#
_cell.length_a   1.000
_cell.length_b   1.000
_cell.length_c   1.000
_cell.angle_alpha   90.00
_cell.angle_beta   90.00
_cell.angle_gamma   90.00
#
_symmetry.space_group_name_H-M   'P 1'
#
loop_
_entity.id
_entity.type
_entity.pdbx_description
1 polymer ?
#
loop_
_entity_poly.entity_id
_entity_poly.type
_entity_poly.pdbx_seq_one_letter_code
_entity_poly.pdbx_strand_id
1 'polypeptide(L)'
;MGQVSPAVLHGASGHIRVKIYGHEAHGAKPHQGVNAILTASAVIGTVNALPFNPSVPHSIKPTKISSGSNPFNIIPNYAEIMFDIRAQTNEVMKQIRESLTKAAVTSAESMGAKALAEWLGGVPAASRCDELIEIASEAIRESLGEDALGPVIITPGGEDFHNYPLAISGLRTTVLGIGAGLKPGLHMSDMTFDTNAVFNAVTAIGSTVVNIYKSNL
;
A
#
# COMPACT_ATOMS: atom_id res chain seq x y z
N MET A 1 12.80 -0.08 23.65
CA MET A 1 11.54 0.29 24.32
C MET A 1 11.63 1.73 24.77
N GLY A 2 10.56 2.52 24.71
CA GLY A 2 10.54 3.90 25.21
C GLY A 2 11.02 4.98 24.23
N GLN A 3 11.62 4.65 23.10
CA GLN A 3 11.99 5.64 22.11
C GLN A 3 10.77 6.17 21.35
N VAL A 4 10.86 7.44 20.92
CA VAL A 4 9.88 8.10 20.08
C VAL A 4 10.53 8.45 18.74
N SER A 5 9.97 7.95 17.65
CA SER A 5 10.36 8.33 16.30
C SER A 5 9.70 9.67 15.91
N PRO A 6 10.45 10.63 15.35
CA PRO A 6 9.91 11.92 14.92
C PRO A 6 9.04 11.81 13.67
N ALA A 7 9.15 10.69 12.94
CA ALA A 7 8.29 10.41 11.80
C ALA A 7 8.16 8.92 11.52
N VAL A 8 6.93 8.51 11.15
CA VAL A 8 6.65 7.21 10.52
C VAL A 8 6.22 7.46 9.09
N LEU A 9 7.06 7.06 8.15
CA LEU A 9 6.81 7.21 6.71
C LEU A 9 6.17 5.93 6.18
N HIS A 10 4.85 5.90 6.22
CA HIS A 10 4.05 4.79 5.68
C HIS A 10 4.09 4.79 4.16
N GLY A 11 4.06 3.60 3.58
CA GLY A 11 3.87 3.41 2.15
C GLY A 11 2.41 3.58 1.73
N ALA A 12 2.19 3.80 0.42
CA ALA A 12 0.87 3.70 -0.19
C ALA A 12 0.44 2.24 -0.28
N SER A 13 -0.85 1.98 -0.12
CA SER A 13 -1.46 0.68 -0.37
C SER A 13 -2.69 0.82 -1.28
N GLY A 14 -3.02 -0.24 -1.98
CA GLY A 14 -4.22 -0.24 -2.80
C GLY A 14 -4.54 -1.59 -3.41
N HIS A 15 -5.73 -1.70 -3.99
CA HIS A 15 -6.23 -2.92 -4.59
C HIS A 15 -6.75 -2.67 -6.00
N ILE A 16 -6.39 -3.58 -6.93
CA ILE A 16 -6.94 -3.59 -8.28
C ILE A 16 -7.62 -4.93 -8.51
N ARG A 17 -8.83 -4.85 -9.04
CA ARG A 17 -9.58 -5.98 -9.58
C ARG A 17 -9.41 -5.99 -11.08
N VAL A 18 -9.00 -7.13 -11.64
CA VAL A 18 -8.98 -7.35 -13.09
C VAL A 18 -10.06 -8.37 -13.44
N LYS A 19 -11.08 -7.95 -14.18
CA LYS A 19 -12.10 -8.81 -14.75
C LYS A 19 -11.73 -9.16 -16.18
N ILE A 20 -11.80 -10.44 -16.53
CA ILE A 20 -11.41 -10.97 -17.84
C ILE A 20 -12.63 -11.65 -18.46
N TYR A 21 -12.91 -11.29 -19.69
CA TYR A 21 -14.05 -11.80 -20.49
C TYR A 21 -13.51 -12.51 -21.72
N GLY A 22 -13.68 -13.82 -21.75
CA GLY A 22 -13.36 -14.71 -22.86
C GLY A 22 -14.62 -15.17 -23.60
N HIS A 23 -14.56 -16.39 -24.14
CA HIS A 23 -15.67 -17.03 -24.81
C HIS A 23 -15.75 -18.52 -24.47
N GLU A 24 -16.93 -18.99 -24.07
CA GLU A 24 -17.17 -20.40 -23.71
C GLU A 24 -17.02 -21.31 -24.91
N ALA A 25 -16.49 -22.51 -24.67
CA ALA A 25 -16.47 -23.59 -25.64
C ALA A 25 -16.38 -24.95 -24.96
N HIS A 26 -16.72 -25.99 -25.68
CA HIS A 26 -16.49 -27.35 -25.25
C HIS A 26 -14.97 -27.62 -25.15
N GLY A 27 -14.47 -28.23 -24.07
CA GLY A 27 -13.05 -28.48 -23.84
C GLY A 27 -12.33 -29.25 -24.97
N ALA A 28 -13.06 -30.10 -25.73
CA ALA A 28 -12.53 -30.80 -26.89
C ALA A 28 -12.46 -29.91 -28.16
N LYS A 29 -12.98 -28.67 -28.12
CA LYS A 29 -13.00 -27.72 -29.25
C LYS A 29 -12.41 -26.37 -28.84
N PRO A 30 -11.16 -26.29 -28.34
CA PRO A 30 -10.59 -25.08 -27.79
C PRO A 30 -10.47 -23.93 -28.78
N HIS A 31 -10.38 -24.24 -30.07
CA HIS A 31 -10.34 -23.25 -31.17
C HIS A 31 -11.62 -22.46 -31.37
N GLN A 32 -12.73 -22.86 -30.71
CA GLN A 32 -14.02 -22.17 -30.76
C GLN A 32 -14.23 -21.24 -29.57
N GLY A 33 -13.30 -21.22 -28.59
CA GLY A 33 -13.41 -20.43 -27.39
C GLY A 33 -12.20 -19.55 -27.11
N VAL A 34 -12.34 -18.70 -26.10
CA VAL A 34 -11.25 -17.90 -25.51
C VAL A 34 -11.21 -18.19 -24.02
N ASN A 35 -10.19 -18.91 -23.59
CA ASN A 35 -10.10 -19.42 -22.23
C ASN A 35 -9.68 -18.30 -21.23
N ALA A 36 -10.62 -17.90 -20.40
CA ALA A 36 -10.40 -16.85 -19.40
C ALA A 36 -9.34 -17.23 -18.35
N ILE A 37 -9.17 -18.53 -18.01
CA ILE A 37 -8.12 -19.00 -17.08
C ILE A 37 -6.73 -18.81 -17.69
N LEU A 38 -6.54 -19.21 -18.96
CA LEU A 38 -5.25 -19.02 -19.64
C LEU A 38 -4.92 -17.54 -19.79
N THR A 39 -5.93 -16.73 -20.12
CA THR A 39 -5.78 -15.26 -20.19
C THR A 39 -5.38 -14.68 -18.82
N ALA A 40 -6.02 -15.12 -17.73
CA ALA A 40 -5.68 -14.67 -16.37
C ALA A 40 -4.22 -15.03 -16.01
N SER A 41 -3.76 -16.21 -16.38
CA SER A 41 -2.36 -16.62 -16.20
C SER A 41 -1.40 -15.73 -16.98
N ALA A 42 -1.71 -15.39 -18.23
CA ALA A 42 -0.91 -14.48 -19.06
C ALA A 42 -0.87 -13.07 -18.46
N VAL A 43 -2.01 -12.54 -17.98
CA VAL A 43 -2.07 -11.25 -17.27
C VAL A 43 -1.17 -11.24 -16.05
N ILE A 44 -1.23 -12.27 -15.19
CA ILE A 44 -0.37 -12.38 -14.00
C ILE A 44 1.11 -12.40 -14.41
N GLY A 45 1.47 -13.18 -15.42
CA GLY A 45 2.83 -13.24 -15.93
C GLY A 45 3.33 -11.89 -16.44
N THR A 46 2.52 -11.19 -17.24
CA THR A 46 2.86 -9.86 -17.77
C THR A 46 3.00 -8.81 -16.66
N VAL A 47 2.09 -8.81 -15.69
CA VAL A 47 2.16 -7.89 -14.54
C VAL A 47 3.42 -8.13 -13.71
N ASN A 48 3.80 -9.39 -13.46
CA ASN A 48 5.01 -9.72 -12.72
C ASN A 48 6.30 -9.34 -13.45
N ALA A 49 6.26 -9.19 -14.77
CA ALA A 49 7.39 -8.78 -15.60
C ALA A 49 7.53 -7.26 -15.78
N LEU A 50 6.65 -6.45 -15.19
CA LEU A 50 6.72 -4.99 -15.31
C LEU A 50 8.01 -4.43 -14.69
N PRO A 51 8.78 -3.58 -15.42
CA PRO A 51 10.07 -3.09 -15.01
C PRO A 51 9.94 -1.82 -14.15
N PHE A 52 9.75 -1.97 -12.84
CA PHE A 52 9.79 -0.84 -11.91
C PHE A 52 11.19 -0.61 -11.36
N ASN A 53 11.48 0.63 -10.93
CA ASN A 53 12.75 0.97 -10.31
C ASN A 53 12.94 0.19 -8.99
N PRO A 54 13.94 -0.72 -8.88
CA PRO A 54 14.15 -1.52 -7.69
C PRO A 54 14.65 -0.71 -6.47
N SER A 55 15.13 0.52 -6.70
CA SER A 55 15.57 1.41 -5.60
C SER A 55 14.40 1.98 -4.79
N VAL A 56 13.16 1.93 -5.29
CA VAL A 56 11.97 2.34 -4.55
C VAL A 56 11.18 1.09 -4.13
N PRO A 57 11.04 0.82 -2.82
CA PRO A 57 10.32 -0.34 -2.34
C PRO A 57 8.87 -0.37 -2.86
N HIS A 58 8.49 -1.47 -3.47
CA HIS A 58 7.14 -1.71 -3.98
C HIS A 58 6.82 -3.20 -4.02
N SER A 59 5.53 -3.51 -4.11
CA SER A 59 5.05 -4.88 -4.24
C SER A 59 3.75 -4.91 -5.03
N ILE A 60 3.64 -5.87 -5.95
CA ILE A 60 2.42 -6.16 -6.71
C ILE A 60 2.18 -7.65 -6.59
N LYS A 61 1.10 -8.05 -5.91
CA LYS A 61 0.82 -9.46 -5.63
C LYS A 61 -0.60 -9.81 -6.04
N PRO A 62 -0.81 -10.83 -6.91
CA PRO A 62 -2.13 -11.42 -7.05
C PRO A 62 -2.46 -12.14 -5.75
N THR A 63 -3.57 -11.76 -5.12
CA THR A 63 -4.00 -12.30 -3.81
C THR A 63 -5.24 -13.17 -3.90
N LYS A 64 -5.96 -13.10 -5.01
CA LYS A 64 -7.11 -13.96 -5.31
C LYS A 64 -7.26 -14.12 -6.81
N ILE A 65 -7.63 -15.33 -7.23
CA ILE A 65 -8.08 -15.62 -8.58
C ILE A 65 -9.34 -16.48 -8.49
N SER A 66 -10.33 -16.19 -9.32
CA SER A 66 -11.53 -17.02 -9.45
C SER A 66 -11.93 -17.14 -10.92
N SER A 67 -12.28 -18.35 -11.33
CA SER A 67 -12.77 -18.68 -12.68
C SER A 67 -13.32 -20.10 -12.69
N GLY A 68 -13.99 -20.44 -13.77
CA GLY A 68 -14.52 -21.77 -14.01
C GLY A 68 -15.90 -22.01 -13.40
N SER A 69 -16.49 -23.10 -13.81
CA SER A 69 -17.79 -23.60 -13.36
C SER A 69 -17.83 -25.13 -13.44
N ASN A 70 -18.83 -25.74 -12.88
CA ASN A 70 -19.21 -27.11 -13.21
C ASN A 70 -20.22 -27.07 -14.38
N PRO A 71 -20.08 -27.95 -15.38
CA PRO A 71 -19.16 -29.09 -15.54
C PRO A 71 -17.73 -28.70 -16.01
N PHE A 72 -16.72 -29.53 -15.66
CA PHE A 72 -15.29 -29.28 -15.91
C PHE A 72 -14.84 -29.39 -17.38
N ASN A 73 -15.70 -29.81 -18.28
CA ASN A 73 -15.43 -29.93 -19.72
C ASN A 73 -15.77 -28.67 -20.53
N ILE A 74 -16.04 -27.54 -19.86
CA ILE A 74 -16.33 -26.24 -20.47
C ILE A 74 -15.14 -25.31 -20.27
N ILE A 75 -14.68 -24.70 -21.35
CA ILE A 75 -13.72 -23.58 -21.33
C ILE A 75 -14.45 -22.37 -20.75
N PRO A 76 -13.96 -21.75 -19.66
CA PRO A 76 -14.66 -20.65 -19.01
C PRO A 76 -14.49 -19.34 -19.78
N ASN A 77 -15.58 -18.55 -19.80
CA ASN A 77 -15.63 -17.23 -20.43
C ASN A 77 -15.34 -16.08 -19.47
N TYR A 78 -15.15 -16.34 -18.17
CA TYR A 78 -14.91 -15.30 -17.16
C TYR A 78 -13.82 -15.72 -16.18
N ALA A 79 -12.97 -14.75 -15.82
CA ALA A 79 -12.05 -14.86 -14.70
C ALA A 79 -11.92 -13.50 -14.00
N GLU A 80 -11.58 -13.54 -12.71
CA GLU A 80 -11.31 -12.37 -11.88
C GLU A 80 -10.01 -12.56 -11.12
N ILE A 81 -9.17 -11.52 -11.11
CA ILE A 81 -7.92 -11.48 -10.34
C ILE A 81 -7.98 -10.26 -9.42
N MET A 82 -7.58 -10.45 -8.15
CA MET A 82 -7.35 -9.36 -7.20
C MET A 82 -5.87 -9.18 -7.00
N PHE A 83 -5.39 -7.93 -7.08
CA PHE A 83 -4.03 -7.55 -6.76
C PHE A 83 -3.99 -6.67 -5.51
N ASP A 84 -3.11 -7.00 -4.54
CA ASP A 84 -2.65 -6.09 -3.50
C ASP A 84 -1.40 -5.38 -4.01
N ILE A 85 -1.38 -4.06 -3.85
CA ILE A 85 -0.31 -3.19 -4.34
C ILE A 85 0.23 -2.38 -3.18
N ARG A 86 1.55 -2.30 -3.09
CA ARG A 86 2.26 -1.46 -2.13
C ARG A 86 3.32 -0.65 -2.84
N ALA A 87 3.50 0.60 -2.44
CA ALA A 87 4.58 1.45 -2.94
C ALA A 87 5.03 2.44 -1.87
N GLN A 88 6.33 2.69 -1.75
CA GLN A 88 6.85 3.64 -0.77
C GLN A 88 6.53 5.09 -1.12
N THR A 89 6.19 5.39 -2.40
CA THR A 89 5.83 6.74 -2.84
C THR A 89 4.54 6.75 -3.66
N ASN A 90 3.87 7.90 -3.67
CA ASN A 90 2.64 8.11 -4.44
C ASN A 90 2.89 8.06 -5.95
N GLU A 91 4.07 8.50 -6.42
CA GLU A 91 4.49 8.46 -7.82
C GLU A 91 4.59 7.02 -8.32
N VAL A 92 5.27 6.14 -7.54
CA VAL A 92 5.39 4.72 -7.90
C VAL A 92 4.03 4.03 -7.82
N MET A 93 3.16 4.37 -6.85
CA MET A 93 1.79 3.85 -6.80
C MET A 93 0.99 4.21 -8.06
N LYS A 94 1.10 5.46 -8.54
CA LYS A 94 0.47 5.91 -9.79
C LYS A 94 1.02 5.13 -10.99
N GLN A 95 2.33 4.99 -11.09
CA GLN A 95 2.98 4.22 -12.18
C GLN A 95 2.52 2.76 -12.18
N ILE A 96 2.40 2.13 -11.01
CA ILE A 96 1.91 0.75 -10.88
C ILE A 96 0.48 0.66 -11.39
N ARG A 97 -0.43 1.55 -10.96
CA ARG A 97 -1.82 1.55 -11.42
C ARG A 97 -1.94 1.64 -12.94
N GLU A 98 -1.22 2.58 -13.54
CA GLU A 98 -1.24 2.80 -14.99
C GLU A 98 -0.64 1.61 -15.74
N SER A 99 0.54 1.13 -15.32
CA SER A 99 1.24 0.03 -15.98
C SER A 99 0.51 -1.29 -15.83
N LEU A 100 -0.03 -1.62 -14.64
CA LEU A 100 -0.81 -2.83 -14.41
C LEU A 100 -2.09 -2.81 -15.27
N THR A 101 -2.80 -1.70 -15.27
CA THR A 101 -4.02 -1.55 -16.10
C THR A 101 -3.72 -1.79 -17.58
N LYS A 102 -2.67 -1.16 -18.10
CA LYS A 102 -2.24 -1.35 -19.48
C LYS A 102 -1.82 -2.80 -19.75
N ALA A 103 -0.99 -3.39 -18.88
CA ALA A 103 -0.53 -4.76 -19.01
C ALA A 103 -1.68 -5.76 -19.01
N ALA A 104 -2.67 -5.59 -18.11
CA ALA A 104 -3.84 -6.45 -18.05
C ALA A 104 -4.67 -6.40 -19.33
N VAL A 105 -4.93 -5.19 -19.84
CA VAL A 105 -5.73 -5.01 -21.07
C VAL A 105 -5.01 -5.57 -22.29
N THR A 106 -3.75 -5.17 -22.52
CA THR A 106 -3.00 -5.62 -23.71
C THR A 106 -2.70 -7.12 -23.70
N SER A 107 -2.43 -7.70 -22.53
CA SER A 107 -2.22 -9.14 -22.39
C SER A 107 -3.51 -9.91 -22.69
N ALA A 108 -4.69 -9.44 -22.23
CA ALA A 108 -5.95 -10.06 -22.53
C ALA A 108 -6.29 -9.97 -24.04
N GLU A 109 -6.08 -8.81 -24.65
CA GLU A 109 -6.32 -8.60 -26.08
C GLU A 109 -5.44 -9.52 -26.94
N SER A 110 -4.18 -9.75 -26.57
CA SER A 110 -3.28 -10.67 -27.28
C SER A 110 -3.77 -12.13 -27.25
N MET A 111 -4.61 -12.48 -26.26
CA MET A 111 -5.22 -13.80 -26.11
C MET A 111 -6.64 -13.86 -26.74
N GLY A 112 -7.09 -12.78 -27.39
CA GLY A 112 -8.45 -12.67 -27.94
C GLY A 112 -9.55 -12.42 -26.92
N ALA A 113 -9.19 -12.09 -25.66
CA ALA A 113 -10.10 -11.75 -24.59
C ALA A 113 -10.21 -10.23 -24.40
N LYS A 114 -11.13 -9.80 -23.51
CA LYS A 114 -11.21 -8.43 -23.03
C LYS A 114 -10.88 -8.40 -21.53
N ALA A 115 -10.21 -7.35 -21.06
CA ALA A 115 -10.03 -7.13 -19.63
C ALA A 115 -10.45 -5.73 -19.22
N LEU A 116 -10.93 -5.63 -17.97
CA LEU A 116 -11.27 -4.38 -17.28
C LEU A 116 -10.55 -4.37 -15.95
N ALA A 117 -9.69 -3.38 -15.72
CA ALA A 117 -9.03 -3.15 -14.45
C ALA A 117 -9.75 -2.05 -13.66
N GLU A 118 -10.18 -2.37 -12.45
CA GLU A 118 -10.91 -1.49 -11.54
C GLU A 118 -10.08 -1.19 -10.30
N TRP A 119 -9.84 0.09 -10.02
CA TRP A 119 -9.27 0.52 -8.74
C TRP A 119 -10.33 0.43 -7.64
N LEU A 120 -10.08 -0.34 -6.60
CA LEU A 120 -11.02 -0.54 -5.49
C LEU A 120 -10.77 0.38 -4.30
N GLY A 121 -9.75 1.23 -4.38
CA GLY A 121 -9.35 2.13 -3.30
C GLY A 121 -8.01 1.75 -2.68
N GLY A 122 -7.58 2.61 -1.77
CA GLY A 122 -6.31 2.49 -1.05
C GLY A 122 -5.99 3.75 -0.28
N VAL A 123 -4.85 3.77 0.37
CA VAL A 123 -4.34 4.92 1.11
C VAL A 123 -3.02 5.40 0.49
N PRO A 124 -2.75 6.71 0.51
CA PRO A 124 -1.52 7.27 -0.04
C PRO A 124 -0.30 7.01 0.85
N ALA A 125 0.88 7.15 0.28
CA ALA A 125 2.13 7.20 1.03
C ALA A 125 2.25 8.51 1.81
N ALA A 126 3.02 8.47 2.90
CA ALA A 126 3.38 9.64 3.67
C ALA A 126 4.10 10.69 2.80
N SER A 127 3.70 11.95 2.94
CA SER A 127 4.45 13.08 2.41
C SER A 127 5.50 13.49 3.44
N ARG A 128 6.78 13.27 3.12
CA ARG A 128 7.88 13.61 4.01
C ARG A 128 7.99 15.13 4.14
N CYS A 129 8.08 15.62 5.38
CA CYS A 129 8.32 17.02 5.70
C CYS A 129 9.53 17.11 6.65
N ASP A 130 10.71 17.41 6.11
CA ASP A 130 11.95 17.44 6.89
C ASP A 130 11.92 18.48 8.00
N GLU A 131 11.27 19.63 7.79
CA GLU A 131 11.11 20.68 8.77
C GLU A 131 10.32 20.20 10.00
N LEU A 132 9.18 19.51 9.80
CA LEU A 132 8.41 18.95 10.93
C LEU A 132 9.15 17.80 11.61
N ILE A 133 9.94 17.03 10.87
CA ILE A 133 10.77 15.95 11.44
C ILE A 133 11.82 16.56 12.37
N GLU A 134 12.48 17.66 11.99
CA GLU A 134 13.48 18.33 12.84
C GLU A 134 12.81 18.93 14.09
N ILE A 135 11.72 19.67 13.94
CA ILE A 135 10.97 20.23 15.08
C ILE A 135 10.54 19.14 16.06
N ALA A 136 10.02 18.01 15.56
CA ALA A 136 9.64 16.88 16.38
C ALA A 136 10.87 16.24 17.05
N SER A 137 12.00 16.16 16.38
CA SER A 137 13.25 15.61 16.93
C SER A 137 13.77 16.48 18.07
N GLU A 138 13.78 17.80 17.90
CA GLU A 138 14.15 18.74 18.95
C GLU A 138 13.20 18.65 20.14
N ALA A 139 11.90 18.64 19.90
CA ALA A 139 10.89 18.52 20.95
C ALA A 139 11.04 17.24 21.77
N ILE A 140 11.38 16.10 21.13
CA ILE A 140 11.63 14.83 21.80
C ILE A 140 12.89 14.93 22.67
N ARG A 141 13.99 15.48 22.13
CA ARG A 141 15.24 15.67 22.88
C ARG A 141 15.05 16.55 24.12
N GLU A 142 14.40 17.69 23.96
CA GLU A 142 14.14 18.66 25.03
C GLU A 142 13.26 18.10 26.14
N SER A 143 12.24 17.31 25.78
CA SER A 143 11.22 16.89 26.73
C SER A 143 11.43 15.51 27.34
N LEU A 144 12.10 14.60 26.61
CA LEU A 144 12.31 13.21 27.02
C LEU A 144 13.79 12.81 27.10
N GLY A 145 14.71 13.65 26.63
CA GLY A 145 16.14 13.40 26.57
C GLY A 145 16.61 12.77 25.26
N GLU A 146 17.94 12.87 25.02
CA GLU A 146 18.57 12.39 23.77
C GLU A 146 18.33 10.89 23.50
N ASP A 147 18.39 10.07 24.54
CA ASP A 147 18.22 8.62 24.44
C ASP A 147 16.78 8.20 24.05
N ALA A 148 15.81 9.11 24.21
CA ALA A 148 14.43 8.89 23.84
C ALA A 148 14.17 9.09 22.34
N LEU A 149 15.05 9.80 21.63
CA LEU A 149 14.90 10.00 20.19
C LEU A 149 15.22 8.72 19.43
N GLY A 150 14.23 8.20 18.72
CA GLY A 150 14.38 7.08 17.78
C GLY A 150 14.60 7.56 16.33
N PRO A 151 15.02 6.67 15.44
CA PRO A 151 15.18 7.00 14.01
C PRO A 151 13.83 7.23 13.33
N VAL A 152 13.85 7.91 12.17
CA VAL A 152 12.70 7.94 11.26
C VAL A 152 12.38 6.51 10.81
N ILE A 153 11.13 6.10 10.96
CA ILE A 153 10.67 4.76 10.60
C ILE A 153 10.13 4.80 9.16
N ILE A 154 10.58 3.86 8.33
CA ILE A 154 10.04 3.62 6.99
C ILE A 154 9.32 2.27 7.02
N THR A 155 8.06 2.23 6.63
CA THR A 155 7.24 1.02 6.69
C THR A 155 6.39 0.84 5.42
N PRO A 156 6.20 -0.39 4.91
CA PRO A 156 5.26 -0.67 3.83
C PRO A 156 3.79 -0.68 4.28
N GLY A 157 3.51 -0.51 5.58
CA GLY A 157 2.16 -0.35 6.11
C GLY A 157 1.49 0.91 5.55
N GLY A 158 0.18 0.86 5.33
CA GLY A 158 -0.61 2.01 4.90
C GLY A 158 -1.28 2.68 6.10
N GLU A 159 -1.52 4.00 5.99
CA GLU A 159 -2.19 4.80 7.01
C GLU A 159 -3.10 5.85 6.34
N ASP A 160 -4.36 5.91 6.72
CA ASP A 160 -5.35 6.80 6.09
C ASP A 160 -5.15 8.28 6.44
N PHE A 161 -4.45 8.58 7.53
CA PHE A 161 -4.04 9.93 7.91
C PHE A 161 -3.36 10.69 6.76
N HIS A 162 -2.64 10.00 5.89
CA HIS A 162 -1.94 10.61 4.75
C HIS A 162 -2.87 11.12 3.65
N ASN A 163 -4.18 10.93 3.75
CA ASN A 163 -5.16 11.61 2.90
C ASN A 163 -5.28 13.11 3.21
N TYR A 164 -5.03 13.54 4.45
CA TYR A 164 -5.17 14.95 4.83
C TYR A 164 -4.27 15.90 4.03
N PRO A 165 -2.93 15.67 3.91
CA PRO A 165 -2.07 16.55 3.12
C PRO A 165 -2.36 16.51 1.61
N LEU A 166 -3.04 15.49 1.10
CA LEU A 166 -3.49 15.46 -0.30
C LEU A 166 -4.79 16.25 -0.49
N ALA A 167 -5.67 16.25 0.49
CA ALA A 167 -6.96 16.94 0.41
C ALA A 167 -6.85 18.44 0.71
N ILE A 168 -5.88 18.84 1.54
CA ILE A 168 -5.72 20.21 2.01
C ILE A 168 -4.41 20.76 1.46
N SER A 169 -4.50 21.66 0.49
CA SER A 169 -3.33 22.29 -0.13
C SER A 169 -2.46 23.01 0.89
N GLY A 170 -1.16 22.73 0.88
CA GLY A 170 -0.18 23.35 1.77
C GLY A 170 -0.14 22.76 3.18
N LEU A 171 -1.00 21.77 3.50
CA LEU A 171 -0.94 21.11 4.80
C LEU A 171 0.32 20.25 4.89
N ARG A 172 1.16 20.51 5.90
CA ARG A 172 2.33 19.72 6.26
C ARG A 172 1.99 18.82 7.44
N THR A 173 2.46 17.58 7.40
CA THR A 173 2.12 16.58 8.43
C THR A 173 3.33 15.73 8.79
N THR A 174 3.37 15.24 10.03
CA THR A 174 4.22 14.14 10.48
C THR A 174 3.42 13.21 11.39
N VAL A 175 3.82 11.95 11.48
CA VAL A 175 3.23 10.94 12.37
C VAL A 175 4.32 10.47 13.31
N LEU A 176 4.19 10.74 14.61
CA LEU A 176 5.14 10.26 15.59
C LEU A 176 4.97 8.76 15.84
N GLY A 177 6.09 8.04 15.95
CA GLY A 177 6.10 6.62 16.31
C GLY A 177 6.45 6.42 17.77
N ILE A 178 5.59 5.75 18.54
CA ILE A 178 5.81 5.52 19.97
C ILE A 178 6.23 4.07 20.21
N GLY A 179 7.42 3.90 20.76
CA GLY A 179 8.00 2.59 21.07
C GLY A 179 7.38 1.94 22.30
N ALA A 180 6.18 1.41 22.16
CA ALA A 180 5.38 0.81 23.24
C ALA A 180 5.60 -0.70 23.44
N GLY A 181 6.57 -1.32 22.76
CA GLY A 181 6.85 -2.75 22.93
C GLY A 181 5.71 -3.68 22.53
N LEU A 182 4.96 -3.31 21.47
CA LEU A 182 3.83 -4.04 20.95
C LEU A 182 4.16 -5.52 20.67
N LYS A 183 3.35 -6.44 21.19
CA LYS A 183 3.49 -7.89 21.00
C LYS A 183 2.12 -8.57 20.95
N PRO A 184 1.96 -9.65 20.16
CA PRO A 184 2.89 -10.21 19.16
C PRO A 184 2.99 -9.35 17.89
N GLY A 185 1.99 -8.50 17.58
CA GLY A 185 1.98 -7.61 16.44
C GLY A 185 0.63 -6.92 16.26
N LEU A 186 0.54 -5.98 15.30
CA LEU A 186 -0.69 -5.29 14.95
C LEU A 186 -1.75 -6.30 14.45
N HIS A 187 -3.02 -6.03 14.78
CA HIS A 187 -4.20 -6.81 14.39
C HIS A 187 -4.27 -8.24 14.96
N MET A 188 -3.40 -8.60 15.90
CA MET A 188 -3.50 -9.88 16.62
C MET A 188 -4.48 -9.73 17.78
N SER A 189 -5.31 -10.79 18.02
CA SER A 189 -6.37 -10.73 19.03
C SER A 189 -5.85 -10.67 20.48
N ASP A 190 -4.61 -11.11 20.69
CA ASP A 190 -3.88 -11.13 21.96
C ASP A 190 -2.81 -10.01 22.04
N MET A 191 -2.96 -8.98 21.22
CA MET A 191 -2.05 -7.85 21.18
C MET A 191 -2.01 -7.09 22.52
N THR A 192 -0.81 -6.86 23.02
CA THR A 192 -0.52 -6.07 24.22
C THR A 192 0.57 -5.05 23.95
N PHE A 193 0.60 -3.98 24.75
CA PHE A 193 1.64 -2.96 24.71
C PHE A 193 1.89 -2.37 26.11
N ASP A 194 3.03 -1.74 26.33
CA ASP A 194 3.36 -1.04 27.55
C ASP A 194 2.57 0.28 27.64
N THR A 195 1.61 0.36 28.57
CA THR A 195 0.78 1.54 28.77
C THR A 195 1.55 2.76 29.28
N ASN A 196 2.74 2.58 29.89
CA ASN A 196 3.58 3.71 30.28
C ASN A 196 4.09 4.51 29.08
N ALA A 197 4.12 3.93 27.89
CA ALA A 197 4.43 4.63 26.63
C ALA A 197 3.46 5.78 26.33
N VAL A 198 2.25 5.80 26.91
CA VAL A 198 1.29 6.88 26.78
C VAL A 198 1.85 8.20 27.34
N PHE A 199 2.61 8.17 28.42
CA PHE A 199 3.23 9.38 28.97
C PHE A 199 4.26 9.97 28.00
N ASN A 200 5.09 9.13 27.37
CA ASN A 200 6.03 9.57 26.35
C ASN A 200 5.29 10.15 25.13
N ALA A 201 4.18 9.53 24.72
CA ALA A 201 3.36 10.02 23.60
C ALA A 201 2.80 11.42 23.88
N VAL A 202 2.18 11.61 25.05
CA VAL A 202 1.58 12.92 25.45
C VAL A 202 2.67 14.00 25.53
N THR A 203 3.81 13.67 26.13
CA THR A 203 4.94 14.60 26.28
C THR A 203 5.52 14.99 24.93
N ALA A 204 5.84 14.01 24.06
CA ALA A 204 6.40 14.28 22.74
C ALA A 204 5.45 15.07 21.84
N ILE A 205 4.16 14.69 21.79
CA ILE A 205 3.16 15.41 20.99
C ILE A 205 2.98 16.85 21.50
N GLY A 206 2.80 17.03 22.82
CA GLY A 206 2.64 18.34 23.43
C GLY A 206 3.83 19.27 23.17
N SER A 207 5.04 18.79 23.36
CA SER A 207 6.27 19.55 23.08
C SER A 207 6.41 19.87 21.59
N THR A 208 6.08 18.93 20.69
CA THR A 208 6.13 19.15 19.23
C THR A 208 5.15 20.26 18.84
N VAL A 209 3.91 20.25 19.35
CA VAL A 209 2.90 21.30 19.08
C VAL A 209 3.41 22.66 19.56
N VAL A 210 3.99 22.75 20.77
CA VAL A 210 4.56 23.98 21.30
C VAL A 210 5.70 24.49 20.42
N ASN A 211 6.59 23.61 19.97
CA ASN A 211 7.72 23.99 19.10
C ASN A 211 7.25 24.44 17.70
N ILE A 212 6.23 23.81 17.13
CA ILE A 212 5.60 24.29 15.89
C ILE A 212 5.05 25.70 16.06
N TYR A 213 4.35 25.96 17.15
CA TYR A 213 3.80 27.31 17.42
C TYR A 213 4.89 28.36 17.56
N LYS A 214 6.01 28.04 18.22
CA LYS A 214 7.15 28.96 18.38
C LYS A 214 7.90 29.21 17.08
N SER A 215 7.92 28.25 16.15
CA SER A 215 8.60 28.39 14.84
C SER A 215 7.83 29.26 13.83
N ASN A 216 6.62 29.74 14.17
CA ASN A 216 5.72 30.48 13.27
C ASN A 216 5.40 29.76 11.94
N LEU A 217 5.35 28.44 12.01
CA LEU A 217 5.01 27.57 10.88
C LEU A 217 3.50 27.53 10.61
#